data_f2f54dc27dabaee03ae230b4379f1b83
#
_entry.id   f2f54dc27dabaee03ae230b4379f1b83
#
_cell.length_a   1.000
_cell.length_b   1.000
_cell.length_c   1.000
_cell.angle_alpha   90.00
_cell.angle_beta   90.00
_cell.angle_gamma   90.00
#
_symmetry.space_group_name_H-M   'P 1'
#
loop_
_entity.id
_entity.type
_entity.pdbx_description
1 polymer ?
#
loop_
_entity_poly.entity_id
_entity_poly.type
_entity_poly.pdbx_seq_one_letter_code
_entity_poly.pdbx_strand_id
1 'polypeptide(L)'
;MAMYVYKDRQRTIEFLAEDALKQDMGIRYYCPNPNCDAHMYLCGVDGLATAHFSANRRAFPHVEKCDYGSSNSFNPNNSDESLFDFERVIEDMLRPTNPKKKDKLSNAYKTGNPSLKPLRTIRQVYDMCVAHSCAQTYNNKPIGQMLLDDRSEYMYPKGVFGHKIIKAKTKTGGFYNAEKKEIYLVAPSSEKYEFVLKVSNDELFRFFRDSLYNNRDKFIIVAGKWGSYGKFNFFQTNITSKRQIKIIK
;
A
#
# COMPACT_ATOMS: atom_id res chain seq x y z
N MET A 1 10.53 1.33 -8.30
CA MET A 1 10.14 0.96 -9.68
C MET A 1 8.64 1.13 -9.80
N ALA A 2 8.14 1.55 -10.96
CA ALA A 2 6.70 1.66 -11.24
C ALA A 2 6.33 0.70 -12.38
N MET A 3 5.18 0.06 -12.28
CA MET A 3 4.65 -0.84 -13.32
C MET A 3 3.76 -0.10 -14.30
N TYR A 4 3.50 1.19 -14.06
CA TYR A 4 2.77 2.07 -14.96
C TYR A 4 3.29 3.51 -14.86
N VAL A 5 2.98 4.31 -15.87
CA VAL A 5 3.30 5.74 -15.98
C VAL A 5 2.18 6.44 -16.74
N TYR A 6 2.32 7.73 -16.97
CA TYR A 6 1.44 8.47 -17.87
C TYR A 6 2.23 8.95 -19.09
N LYS A 7 1.57 8.90 -20.28
CA LYS A 7 2.15 9.39 -21.53
C LYS A 7 2.14 10.92 -21.63
N ASP A 8 1.24 11.57 -20.89
CA ASP A 8 1.02 13.00 -20.88
C ASP A 8 1.21 13.62 -19.49
N ARG A 9 1.53 14.92 -19.48
CA ARG A 9 1.76 15.68 -18.23
C ARG A 9 0.47 15.84 -17.41
N GLN A 10 -0.68 15.84 -18.06
CA GLN A 10 -2.00 15.93 -17.42
C GLN A 10 -2.40 14.63 -16.73
N ARG A 11 -1.68 13.55 -16.96
CA ARG A 11 -1.93 12.21 -16.42
C ARG A 11 -3.30 11.66 -16.79
N THR A 12 -3.66 11.80 -18.07
CA THR A 12 -4.93 11.30 -18.62
C THR A 12 -4.75 9.96 -19.32
N ILE A 13 -3.55 9.69 -19.89
CA ILE A 13 -3.26 8.49 -20.68
C ILE A 13 -2.30 7.60 -19.89
N GLU A 14 -2.85 6.63 -19.20
CA GLU A 14 -2.08 5.61 -18.48
C GLU A 14 -1.37 4.66 -19.46
N PHE A 15 -0.16 4.21 -19.12
CA PHE A 15 0.61 3.27 -19.89
C PHE A 15 1.26 2.23 -18.98
N LEU A 16 0.94 0.97 -19.20
CA LEU A 16 1.40 -0.15 -18.39
C LEU A 16 2.73 -0.70 -18.92
N ALA A 17 3.59 -1.17 -18.02
CA ALA A 17 4.86 -1.76 -18.39
C ALA A 17 4.69 -3.11 -19.13
N GLU A 18 3.60 -3.82 -18.88
CA GLU A 18 3.27 -5.07 -19.56
C GLU A 18 2.89 -4.90 -21.04
N ASP A 19 2.36 -3.72 -21.40
CA ASP A 19 2.00 -3.36 -22.79
C ASP A 19 3.16 -2.72 -23.54
N ALA A 20 4.28 -2.47 -22.87
CA ALA A 20 5.39 -1.72 -23.46
C ALA A 20 6.28 -2.59 -24.35
N LEU A 21 6.70 -2.04 -25.46
CA LEU A 21 7.57 -2.68 -26.46
C LEU A 21 8.95 -2.00 -26.52
N LYS A 22 9.91 -2.62 -27.22
CA LYS A 22 11.27 -2.06 -27.38
C LYS A 22 11.30 -0.66 -27.98
N GLN A 23 10.35 -0.34 -28.87
CA GLN A 23 10.21 0.99 -29.45
C GLN A 23 9.85 2.10 -28.45
N ASP A 24 9.32 1.72 -27.27
CA ASP A 24 8.97 2.65 -26.21
C ASP A 24 10.17 3.01 -25.31
N MET A 25 11.32 2.37 -25.53
CA MET A 25 12.57 2.71 -24.85
C MET A 25 13.09 4.08 -25.28
N GLY A 26 13.65 4.82 -24.32
CA GLY A 26 14.15 6.18 -24.55
C GLY A 26 13.08 7.26 -24.62
N ILE A 27 11.80 6.88 -24.66
CA ILE A 27 10.68 7.83 -24.58
C ILE A 27 10.52 8.29 -23.14
N ARG A 28 10.28 9.60 -22.95
CA ARG A 28 9.99 10.19 -21.64
C ARG A 28 8.53 9.98 -21.27
N TYR A 29 8.31 9.48 -20.07
CA TYR A 29 7.01 9.34 -19.44
C TYR A 29 6.93 10.15 -18.14
N TYR A 30 5.74 10.30 -17.58
CA TYR A 30 5.47 11.08 -16.37
C TYR A 30 5.19 10.18 -15.17
N CYS A 31 5.77 10.56 -14.02
CA CYS A 31 5.52 9.87 -12.75
C CYS A 31 4.02 9.88 -12.41
N PRO A 32 3.45 8.77 -11.90
CA PRO A 32 2.05 8.73 -11.50
C PRO A 32 1.68 9.69 -10.34
N ASN A 33 2.64 10.10 -9.53
CA ASN A 33 2.41 11.12 -8.51
C ASN A 33 2.20 12.50 -9.16
N PRO A 34 1.02 13.14 -9.01
CA PRO A 34 0.71 14.42 -9.63
C PRO A 34 1.64 15.56 -9.20
N ASN A 35 2.24 15.44 -8.02
CA ASN A 35 3.16 16.43 -7.45
C ASN A 35 4.63 16.10 -7.74
N CYS A 36 4.91 15.24 -8.73
CA CYS A 36 6.26 14.79 -9.05
C CYS A 36 6.54 14.93 -10.55
N ASP A 37 7.54 15.75 -10.90
CA ASP A 37 7.97 15.97 -12.27
C ASP A 37 9.12 15.05 -12.72
N ALA A 38 9.32 13.91 -12.04
CA ALA A 38 10.32 12.93 -12.45
C ALA A 38 10.09 12.44 -13.88
N HIS A 39 11.19 12.36 -14.66
CA HIS A 39 11.16 11.76 -15.98
C HIS A 39 11.35 10.26 -15.85
N MET A 40 10.33 9.49 -16.21
CA MET A 40 10.33 8.04 -16.18
C MET A 40 10.70 7.45 -17.53
N TYR A 41 11.45 6.36 -17.53
CA TYR A 41 11.88 5.64 -18.73
C TYR A 41 11.66 4.15 -18.57
N LEU A 42 11.28 3.49 -19.66
CA LEU A 42 11.08 2.05 -19.72
C LEU A 42 12.43 1.30 -19.58
N CYS A 43 12.43 0.27 -18.76
CA CYS A 43 13.54 -0.63 -18.48
C CYS A 43 13.06 -2.10 -18.49
N GLY A 44 13.98 -3.04 -18.77
CA GLY A 44 13.69 -4.48 -18.60
C GLY A 44 12.91 -5.14 -19.75
N VAL A 45 12.81 -4.52 -20.93
CA VAL A 45 12.09 -5.06 -22.11
C VAL A 45 12.94 -6.04 -22.94
N ASP A 46 14.15 -6.32 -22.53
CA ASP A 46 15.09 -7.24 -23.19
C ASP A 46 14.88 -8.72 -22.80
N GLY A 47 13.93 -8.98 -21.91
CA GLY A 47 13.58 -10.32 -21.42
C GLY A 47 14.47 -10.84 -20.29
N LEU A 48 15.48 -10.08 -19.86
CA LEU A 48 16.34 -10.41 -18.71
C LEU A 48 15.73 -10.02 -17.37
N ALA A 49 14.80 -9.08 -17.37
CA ALA A 49 14.10 -8.58 -16.18
C ALA A 49 12.64 -8.27 -16.52
N THR A 50 11.79 -8.19 -15.50
CA THR A 50 10.41 -7.72 -15.67
C THR A 50 10.41 -6.25 -16.12
N ALA A 51 9.66 -5.96 -17.19
CA ALA A 51 9.49 -4.60 -17.68
C ALA A 51 8.95 -3.68 -16.59
N HIS A 52 9.55 -2.51 -16.44
CA HIS A 52 9.15 -1.52 -15.43
C HIS A 52 9.63 -0.12 -15.84
N PHE A 53 9.09 0.90 -15.19
CA PHE A 53 9.55 2.28 -15.36
C PHE A 53 10.44 2.73 -14.21
N SER A 54 11.51 3.45 -14.55
CA SER A 54 12.46 4.03 -13.59
C SER A 54 12.76 5.48 -13.92
N ALA A 55 12.95 6.31 -12.88
CA ALA A 55 13.28 7.71 -13.07
C ALA A 55 14.76 7.91 -13.45
N ASN A 56 15.03 8.96 -14.23
CA ASN A 56 16.39 9.47 -14.39
C ASN A 56 16.84 10.16 -13.11
N ARG A 57 17.57 9.44 -12.27
CA ARG A 57 17.98 9.89 -10.94
C ARG A 57 18.89 11.10 -10.92
N ARG A 58 19.60 11.38 -12.02
CA ARG A 58 20.59 12.48 -12.07
C ARG A 58 19.94 13.80 -12.50
N ALA A 59 19.20 13.79 -13.59
CA ALA A 59 18.68 15.02 -14.18
C ALA A 59 17.27 15.38 -13.67
N PHE A 60 16.37 14.40 -13.52
CA PHE A 60 14.98 14.62 -13.16
C PHE A 60 14.53 13.54 -12.16
N PRO A 61 15.05 13.58 -10.92
CA PRO A 61 14.70 12.61 -9.90
C PRO A 61 13.26 12.78 -9.40
N HIS A 62 12.76 11.77 -8.71
CA HIS A 62 11.54 11.94 -7.94
C HIS A 62 11.71 13.00 -6.85
N VAL A 63 10.63 13.72 -6.57
CA VAL A 63 10.56 14.59 -5.39
C VAL A 63 10.75 13.77 -4.11
N GLU A 64 11.23 14.41 -3.05
CA GLU A 64 11.37 13.76 -1.76
C GLU A 64 10.02 13.14 -1.32
N LYS A 65 10.07 11.92 -0.78
CA LYS A 65 8.91 11.15 -0.31
C LYS A 65 7.89 10.76 -1.41
N CYS A 66 8.27 10.80 -2.68
CA CYS A 66 7.43 10.25 -3.74
C CYS A 66 7.27 8.74 -3.57
N ASP A 67 6.03 8.24 -3.54
CA ASP A 67 5.71 6.82 -3.36
C ASP A 67 6.26 5.93 -4.50
N TYR A 68 6.58 6.50 -5.66
CA TYR A 68 7.20 5.81 -6.81
C TYR A 68 8.73 5.94 -6.84
N GLY A 69 9.30 6.69 -5.91
CA GLY A 69 10.74 6.91 -5.79
C GLY A 69 11.46 5.86 -4.95
N SER A 70 12.57 6.26 -4.33
CA SER A 70 13.39 5.40 -3.48
C SER A 70 12.69 4.92 -2.20
N SER A 71 11.57 5.54 -1.81
CA SER A 71 10.73 5.10 -0.70
C SER A 71 9.96 3.82 -1.00
N ASN A 72 9.71 3.50 -2.28
CA ASN A 72 9.08 2.26 -2.71
C ASN A 72 10.13 1.17 -2.85
N SER A 73 9.98 0.10 -2.06
CA SER A 73 10.92 -1.03 -2.01
C SER A 73 10.49 -2.23 -2.88
N PHE A 74 9.36 -2.14 -3.58
CA PHE A 74 8.88 -3.23 -4.42
C PHE A 74 9.81 -3.46 -5.62
N ASN A 75 10.16 -4.74 -5.82
CA ASN A 75 10.91 -5.21 -6.98
C ASN A 75 10.24 -6.48 -7.51
N PRO A 76 9.63 -6.45 -8.70
CA PRO A 76 8.94 -7.60 -9.27
C PRO A 76 9.87 -8.80 -9.49
N ASN A 77 11.16 -8.57 -9.76
CA ASN A 77 12.13 -9.66 -9.96
C ASN A 77 12.49 -10.43 -8.68
N ASN A 78 12.13 -9.91 -7.50
CA ASN A 78 12.40 -10.53 -6.20
C ASN A 78 11.13 -11.05 -5.52
N SER A 79 9.97 -10.93 -6.16
CA SER A 79 8.66 -11.27 -5.60
C SER A 79 8.01 -12.38 -6.40
N ASP A 80 7.52 -13.41 -5.73
CA ASP A 80 6.74 -14.48 -6.36
C ASP A 80 5.26 -14.15 -6.26
N GLU A 81 4.68 -13.72 -7.38
CA GLU A 81 3.26 -13.36 -7.46
C GLU A 81 2.36 -14.60 -7.27
N SER A 82 2.76 -15.76 -7.78
CA SER A 82 1.94 -16.99 -7.71
C SER A 82 1.70 -17.47 -6.28
N LEU A 83 2.60 -17.13 -5.35
CA LEU A 83 2.51 -17.45 -3.92
C LEU A 83 1.82 -16.37 -3.09
N PHE A 84 1.36 -15.29 -3.70
CA PHE A 84 0.71 -14.20 -2.99
C PHE A 84 -0.79 -14.46 -2.82
N ASP A 85 -1.25 -14.52 -1.59
CA ASP A 85 -2.67 -14.55 -1.21
C ASP A 85 -2.94 -13.36 -0.29
N PHE A 86 -3.65 -12.37 -0.82
CA PHE A 86 -3.91 -11.12 -0.11
C PHE A 86 -4.68 -11.32 1.18
N GLU A 87 -5.77 -12.11 1.15
CA GLU A 87 -6.60 -12.39 2.32
C GLU A 87 -5.78 -13.04 3.42
N ARG A 88 -5.01 -14.05 3.07
CA ARG A 88 -4.15 -14.77 4.01
C ARG A 88 -3.07 -13.87 4.60
N VAL A 89 -2.45 -13.02 3.79
CA VAL A 89 -1.43 -12.07 4.26
C VAL A 89 -2.03 -11.08 5.26
N ILE A 90 -3.25 -10.55 4.98
CA ILE A 90 -3.94 -9.67 5.94
C ILE A 90 -4.30 -10.45 7.20
N GLU A 91 -4.88 -11.64 7.12
CA GLU A 91 -5.22 -12.46 8.30
C GLU A 91 -4.00 -12.78 9.16
N ASP A 92 -2.85 -13.07 8.55
CA ASP A 92 -1.59 -13.27 9.30
C ASP A 92 -1.14 -11.99 10.04
N MET A 93 -1.39 -10.80 9.49
CA MET A 93 -1.14 -9.53 10.17
C MET A 93 -2.09 -9.30 11.34
N LEU A 94 -3.35 -9.77 11.22
CA LEU A 94 -4.38 -9.63 12.27
C LEU A 94 -4.13 -10.54 13.48
N ARG A 95 -3.36 -11.63 13.34
CA ARG A 95 -3.08 -12.54 14.44
C ARG A 95 -2.25 -11.86 15.52
N PRO A 96 -2.63 -11.96 16.82
CA PRO A 96 -1.84 -11.43 17.91
C PRO A 96 -0.41 -12.01 17.88
N THR A 97 0.59 -11.16 18.09
CA THR A 97 1.98 -11.62 18.19
C THR A 97 2.19 -12.31 19.53
N ASN A 98 2.35 -13.62 19.51
CA ASN A 98 2.73 -14.38 20.70
C ASN A 98 4.26 -14.42 20.79
N PRO A 99 4.90 -13.73 21.77
CA PRO A 99 6.36 -13.63 21.83
C PRO A 99 7.07 -14.99 22.08
N LYS A 100 6.31 -16.03 22.48
CA LYS A 100 6.85 -17.35 22.83
C LYS A 100 6.84 -18.39 21.71
N LYS A 101 6.25 -18.11 20.54
CA LYS A 101 6.35 -19.00 19.37
C LYS A 101 7.06 -18.26 18.25
N LYS A 102 8.34 -18.56 18.01
CA LYS A 102 8.95 -18.35 16.70
C LYS A 102 8.14 -19.19 15.74
N ASP A 103 7.29 -18.54 14.95
CA ASP A 103 6.46 -19.22 13.97
C ASP A 103 7.36 -20.02 13.02
N LYS A 104 7.32 -21.35 13.14
CA LYS A 104 7.88 -22.30 12.19
C LYS A 104 7.09 -22.33 10.86
N LEU A 105 6.47 -21.21 10.48
CA LEU A 105 5.76 -21.06 9.19
C LEU A 105 6.71 -20.98 7.98
N SER A 106 8.03 -21.13 8.21
CA SER A 106 9.02 -21.08 7.13
C SER A 106 9.08 -22.33 6.24
N ASN A 107 8.34 -23.40 6.56
CA ASN A 107 8.50 -24.69 5.86
C ASN A 107 7.43 -25.02 4.83
N ALA A 108 6.39 -24.20 4.62
CA ALA A 108 5.33 -24.48 3.65
C ALA A 108 5.65 -24.02 2.20
N TYR A 109 6.78 -23.35 1.98
CA TYR A 109 7.12 -22.76 0.68
C TYR A 109 8.46 -23.30 0.13
N LYS A 110 8.64 -24.63 0.15
CA LYS A 110 9.88 -25.27 -0.37
C LYS A 110 9.83 -25.62 -1.87
N THR A 111 8.80 -25.21 -2.62
CA THR A 111 8.65 -25.54 -4.04
C THR A 111 8.67 -24.31 -4.95
N GLY A 112 9.53 -23.33 -4.68
CA GLY A 112 9.71 -22.16 -5.54
C GLY A 112 11.19 -21.85 -5.74
N ASN A 113 11.51 -21.02 -6.72
CA ASN A 113 12.86 -20.50 -6.93
C ASN A 113 13.38 -19.88 -5.61
N PRO A 114 14.50 -20.35 -5.03
CA PRO A 114 14.96 -19.98 -3.70
C PRO A 114 15.28 -18.46 -3.54
N SER A 115 15.36 -17.71 -4.64
CA SER A 115 15.59 -16.28 -4.65
C SER A 115 14.32 -15.45 -4.52
N LEU A 116 13.14 -15.99 -4.85
CA LEU A 116 11.86 -15.26 -4.82
C LEU A 116 11.18 -15.42 -3.46
N LYS A 117 10.68 -14.33 -2.91
CA LYS A 117 10.02 -14.31 -1.59
C LYS A 117 8.60 -13.73 -1.69
N PRO A 118 7.60 -14.38 -1.08
CA PRO A 118 6.26 -13.81 -1.02
C PRO A 118 6.24 -12.54 -0.17
N LEU A 119 5.36 -11.60 -0.55
CA LEU A 119 5.10 -10.38 0.24
C LEU A 119 4.41 -10.76 1.55
N ARG A 120 4.94 -10.30 2.70
CA ARG A 120 4.46 -10.71 4.02
C ARG A 120 4.16 -9.54 4.97
N THR A 121 4.69 -8.37 4.70
CA THR A 121 4.52 -7.20 5.56
C THR A 121 3.61 -6.18 4.91
N ILE A 122 2.90 -5.42 5.75
CA ILE A 122 2.02 -4.34 5.28
C ILE A 122 2.76 -3.36 4.35
N ARG A 123 4.03 -3.06 4.65
CA ARG A 123 4.85 -2.16 3.82
C ARG A 123 5.13 -2.76 2.45
N GLN A 124 5.50 -4.03 2.36
CA GLN A 124 5.76 -4.69 1.08
C GLN A 124 4.50 -4.74 0.21
N VAL A 125 3.34 -5.09 0.81
CA VAL A 125 2.07 -5.13 0.08
C VAL A 125 1.65 -3.72 -0.37
N TYR A 126 1.80 -2.72 0.47
CA TYR A 126 1.55 -1.32 0.11
C TYR A 126 2.43 -0.87 -1.06
N ASP A 127 3.75 -1.11 -0.96
CA ASP A 127 4.71 -0.72 -2.00
C ASP A 127 4.39 -1.40 -3.35
N MET A 128 3.97 -2.68 -3.32
CA MET A 128 3.49 -3.40 -4.49
C MET A 128 2.22 -2.77 -5.07
N CYS A 129 1.21 -2.50 -4.24
CA CYS A 129 -0.03 -1.87 -4.69
C CYS A 129 0.22 -0.47 -5.28
N VAL A 130 1.13 0.32 -4.70
CA VAL A 130 1.49 1.64 -5.25
C VAL A 130 2.23 1.51 -6.57
N ALA A 131 3.09 0.50 -6.73
CA ALA A 131 3.83 0.30 -7.97
C ALA A 131 2.93 -0.01 -9.18
N HIS A 132 1.74 -0.59 -8.94
CA HIS A 132 0.77 -0.97 -9.97
C HIS A 132 -0.37 0.05 -10.09
N SER A 133 -1.00 0.09 -11.26
CA SER A 133 -2.27 0.80 -11.46
C SER A 133 -3.42 0.13 -10.69
N CYS A 134 -4.45 0.91 -10.32
CA CYS A 134 -5.62 0.38 -9.61
C CYS A 134 -6.40 -0.67 -10.42
N ALA A 135 -6.35 -0.60 -11.74
CA ALA A 135 -7.03 -1.55 -12.63
C ALA A 135 -6.25 -2.86 -12.82
N GLN A 136 -4.92 -2.83 -12.65
CA GLN A 136 -4.11 -4.05 -12.73
C GLN A 136 -4.46 -5.04 -11.63
N THR A 137 -4.11 -6.30 -11.87
CA THR A 137 -4.25 -7.39 -10.88
C THR A 137 -2.89 -7.84 -10.39
N TYR A 138 -2.84 -8.38 -9.18
CA TYR A 138 -1.70 -9.10 -8.63
C TYR A 138 -2.23 -10.41 -8.04
N ASN A 139 -1.79 -11.53 -8.60
CA ASN A 139 -2.36 -12.86 -8.37
C ASN A 139 -3.89 -12.88 -8.45
N ASN A 140 -4.43 -12.44 -9.60
CA ASN A 140 -5.86 -12.39 -9.93
C ASN A 140 -6.71 -11.45 -9.04
N LYS A 141 -6.11 -10.66 -8.14
CA LYS A 141 -6.84 -9.70 -7.33
C LYS A 141 -6.56 -8.27 -7.79
N PRO A 142 -7.59 -7.47 -8.14
CA PRO A 142 -7.41 -6.08 -8.53
C PRO A 142 -6.72 -5.24 -7.43
N ILE A 143 -5.73 -4.46 -7.81
CA ILE A 143 -4.97 -3.59 -6.91
C ILE A 143 -5.88 -2.63 -6.15
N GLY A 144 -6.82 -1.99 -6.86
CA GLY A 144 -7.78 -1.08 -6.24
C GLY A 144 -8.74 -1.76 -5.25
N GLN A 145 -8.85 -3.09 -5.25
CA GLN A 145 -9.57 -3.85 -4.24
C GLN A 145 -8.72 -4.24 -3.02
N MET A 146 -7.41 -4.13 -3.11
CA MET A 146 -6.48 -4.41 -2.01
C MET A 146 -6.14 -3.16 -1.21
N LEU A 147 -5.90 -2.03 -1.90
CA LEU A 147 -5.50 -0.75 -1.31
C LEU A 147 -6.54 0.32 -1.59
N LEU A 148 -7.04 0.96 -0.52
CA LEU A 148 -7.78 2.21 -0.60
C LEU A 148 -6.80 3.37 -0.36
N ASP A 149 -6.60 4.18 -1.38
CA ASP A 149 -5.83 5.41 -1.38
C ASP A 149 -6.51 6.46 -2.29
N ASP A 150 -5.85 7.58 -2.54
CA ASP A 150 -6.35 8.68 -3.37
C ASP A 150 -6.70 8.25 -4.80
N ARG A 151 -6.05 7.19 -5.32
CA ARG A 151 -6.22 6.67 -6.67
C ARG A 151 -7.42 5.75 -6.81
N SER A 152 -7.79 5.04 -5.74
CA SER A 152 -8.80 3.96 -5.74
C SER A 152 -10.10 4.34 -5.06
N GLU A 153 -10.22 5.50 -4.42
CA GLU A 153 -11.40 5.93 -3.66
C GLU A 153 -12.71 5.83 -4.45
N TYR A 154 -12.67 6.14 -5.75
CA TYR A 154 -13.83 6.05 -6.65
C TYR A 154 -14.38 4.62 -6.82
N MET A 155 -13.56 3.60 -6.55
CA MET A 155 -13.95 2.18 -6.65
C MET A 155 -14.81 1.70 -5.45
N TYR A 156 -15.02 2.55 -4.45
CA TYR A 156 -15.70 2.23 -3.20
C TYR A 156 -17.01 3.00 -2.98
N PRO A 157 -17.92 3.10 -3.97
CA PRO A 157 -19.15 3.89 -3.83
C PRO A 157 -20.09 3.37 -2.75
N LYS A 158 -20.00 2.06 -2.42
CA LYS A 158 -20.78 1.39 -1.37
C LYS A 158 -20.06 1.32 -0.02
N GLY A 159 -18.85 1.88 0.09
CA GLY A 159 -18.05 1.89 1.30
C GLY A 159 -16.95 0.82 1.35
N VAL A 160 -16.25 0.75 2.49
CA VAL A 160 -15.03 -0.03 2.68
C VAL A 160 -15.32 -1.27 3.51
N PHE A 161 -15.32 -2.44 2.87
CA PHE A 161 -15.65 -3.72 3.50
C PHE A 161 -14.64 -4.81 3.17
N GLY A 162 -14.51 -5.79 4.08
CA GLY A 162 -13.63 -6.95 3.93
C GLY A 162 -12.15 -6.64 4.17
N HIS A 163 -11.28 -7.51 3.73
CA HIS A 163 -9.82 -7.34 3.89
C HIS A 163 -9.32 -6.23 2.96
N LYS A 164 -8.71 -5.20 3.55
CA LYS A 164 -8.16 -4.04 2.85
C LYS A 164 -6.95 -3.47 3.59
N ILE A 165 -6.06 -2.85 2.84
CA ILE A 165 -5.14 -1.85 3.36
C ILE A 165 -5.74 -0.48 3.04
N ILE A 166 -5.76 0.42 4.01
CA ILE A 166 -6.14 1.82 3.78
C ILE A 166 -4.93 2.71 3.99
N LYS A 167 -4.80 3.76 3.18
CA LYS A 167 -3.93 4.92 3.42
C LYS A 167 -4.77 6.00 4.06
N ALA A 168 -4.31 6.56 5.17
CA ALA A 168 -5.08 7.51 5.95
C ALA A 168 -4.18 8.55 6.62
N LYS A 169 -4.80 9.55 7.24
CA LYS A 169 -4.20 10.52 8.17
C LYS A 169 -4.91 10.46 9.51
N THR A 170 -4.26 10.92 10.58
CA THR A 170 -4.93 11.17 11.85
C THR A 170 -5.98 12.26 11.70
N LYS A 171 -7.14 12.06 12.31
CA LYS A 171 -8.21 13.08 12.33
C LYS A 171 -7.74 14.33 13.07
N THR A 172 -8.02 15.51 12.53
CA THR A 172 -7.76 16.80 13.17
C THR A 172 -8.71 17.01 14.37
N GLY A 173 -8.23 17.67 15.43
CA GLY A 173 -9.04 18.03 16.59
C GLY A 173 -9.15 16.97 17.68
N GLY A 174 -9.37 15.72 17.38
CA GLY A 174 -9.46 14.63 18.36
C GLY A 174 -9.37 13.29 17.66
N PHE A 175 -8.18 12.68 17.68
CA PHE A 175 -7.93 11.46 16.91
C PHE A 175 -8.03 10.17 17.73
N TYR A 176 -8.43 10.25 19.01
CA TYR A 176 -8.62 9.06 19.84
C TYR A 176 -9.68 9.25 20.92
N ASN A 177 -10.21 8.14 21.39
CA ASN A 177 -11.03 8.03 22.62
C ASN A 177 -10.38 6.98 23.53
N ALA A 178 -9.92 7.41 24.72
CA ALA A 178 -9.20 6.54 25.63
C ALA A 178 -10.10 5.51 26.32
N GLU A 179 -11.34 5.86 26.65
CA GLU A 179 -12.31 4.97 27.31
C GLU A 179 -12.69 3.81 26.38
N LYS A 180 -12.96 4.12 25.11
CA LYS A 180 -13.34 3.13 24.10
C LYS A 180 -12.13 2.45 23.44
N LYS A 181 -10.90 2.92 23.69
CA LYS A 181 -9.66 2.51 23.01
C LYS A 181 -9.79 2.60 21.49
N GLU A 182 -10.35 3.69 21.02
CA GLU A 182 -10.57 3.95 19.60
C GLU A 182 -9.60 5.03 19.10
N ILE A 183 -9.10 4.84 17.87
CA ILE A 183 -8.28 5.82 17.15
C ILE A 183 -9.01 6.17 15.86
N TYR A 184 -9.10 7.46 15.55
CA TYR A 184 -9.85 8.00 14.42
C TYR A 184 -8.91 8.49 13.33
N LEU A 185 -9.11 7.98 12.13
CA LEU A 185 -8.37 8.36 10.94
C LEU A 185 -9.34 8.86 9.87
N VAL A 186 -8.82 9.61 8.91
CA VAL A 186 -9.56 10.11 7.74
C VAL A 186 -8.83 9.75 6.45
N ALA A 187 -9.57 9.64 5.36
CA ALA A 187 -8.99 9.47 4.03
C ALA A 187 -8.12 10.68 3.66
N PRO A 188 -7.00 10.50 2.94
CA PRO A 188 -6.00 11.55 2.76
C PRO A 188 -6.46 12.74 1.93
N SER A 189 -7.30 12.52 0.91
CA SER A 189 -7.65 13.53 -0.09
C SER A 189 -8.99 14.18 0.12
N SER A 190 -10.03 13.42 0.48
CA SER A 190 -11.41 13.89 0.44
C SER A 190 -12.06 14.03 1.82
N GLU A 191 -11.43 13.50 2.85
CA GLU A 191 -12.05 13.30 4.18
C GLU A 191 -13.45 12.63 4.11
N LYS A 192 -13.77 12.03 2.98
CA LYS A 192 -15.07 11.40 2.70
C LYS A 192 -15.31 10.23 3.63
N TYR A 193 -14.25 9.48 3.96
CA TYR A 193 -14.34 8.32 4.83
C TYR A 193 -13.64 8.58 6.16
N GLU A 194 -14.30 8.20 7.24
CA GLU A 194 -13.69 8.10 8.57
C GLU A 194 -13.44 6.63 8.94
N PHE A 195 -12.28 6.37 9.50
CA PHE A 195 -11.85 5.02 9.89
C PHE A 195 -11.63 4.96 11.38
N VAL A 196 -12.29 4.00 12.03
CA VAL A 196 -12.21 3.77 13.47
C VAL A 196 -11.40 2.50 13.72
N LEU A 197 -10.28 2.65 14.39
CA LEU A 197 -9.44 1.54 14.83
C LEU A 197 -9.82 1.18 16.26
N LYS A 198 -10.45 0.02 16.47
CA LYS A 198 -10.74 -0.53 17.80
C LYS A 198 -9.55 -1.33 18.28
N VAL A 199 -8.86 -0.88 19.31
CA VAL A 199 -7.63 -1.50 19.77
C VAL A 199 -7.91 -2.48 20.91
N SER A 200 -7.41 -3.70 20.81
CA SER A 200 -7.78 -4.83 21.66
C SER A 200 -7.36 -4.69 23.14
N ASN A 201 -6.25 -3.99 23.43
CA ASN A 201 -5.74 -3.86 24.78
C ASN A 201 -5.05 -2.50 25.03
N ASP A 202 -4.82 -2.16 26.31
CA ASP A 202 -4.30 -0.87 26.74
C ASP A 202 -2.85 -0.62 26.29
N GLU A 203 -2.00 -1.63 26.31
CA GLU A 203 -0.60 -1.50 25.92
C GLU A 203 -0.51 -1.13 24.43
N LEU A 204 -1.24 -1.86 23.58
CA LEU A 204 -1.27 -1.64 22.16
C LEU A 204 -1.92 -0.28 21.83
N PHE A 205 -2.97 0.10 22.57
CA PHE A 205 -3.62 1.39 22.41
C PHE A 205 -2.66 2.55 22.72
N ARG A 206 -1.98 2.52 23.88
CA ARG A 206 -0.98 3.54 24.25
C ARG A 206 0.13 3.63 23.20
N PHE A 207 0.67 2.47 22.78
CA PHE A 207 1.71 2.42 21.76
C PHE A 207 1.30 3.14 20.48
N PHE A 208 0.10 2.85 19.94
CA PHE A 208 -0.35 3.50 18.71
C PHE A 208 -0.74 4.96 18.93
N ARG A 209 -1.44 5.28 20.01
CA ARG A 209 -1.77 6.67 20.35
C ARG A 209 -0.52 7.54 20.36
N ASP A 210 0.52 7.13 21.07
CA ASP A 210 1.75 7.92 21.23
C ASP A 210 2.56 7.98 19.93
N SER A 211 2.64 6.85 19.20
CA SER A 211 3.30 6.80 17.92
C SER A 211 2.64 7.71 16.87
N LEU A 212 1.31 7.72 16.80
CA LEU A 212 0.54 8.55 15.87
C LEU A 212 0.54 10.03 16.30
N TYR A 213 0.52 10.30 17.60
CA TYR A 213 0.66 11.67 18.12
C TYR A 213 1.95 12.33 17.64
N ASN A 214 3.07 11.60 17.71
CA ASN A 214 4.38 12.10 17.29
C ASN A 214 4.58 12.16 15.76
N ASN A 215 3.61 11.67 14.97
CA ASN A 215 3.70 11.60 13.51
C ASN A 215 2.40 12.04 12.83
N ARG A 216 1.73 13.06 13.36
CA ARG A 216 0.43 13.54 12.86
C ARG A 216 0.45 14.06 11.42
N ASP A 217 1.60 14.52 10.98
CA ASP A 217 1.88 15.04 9.64
C ASP A 217 2.10 13.95 8.58
N LYS A 218 2.20 12.70 9.02
CA LYS A 218 2.54 11.58 8.15
C LYS A 218 1.32 10.75 7.77
N PHE A 219 1.44 10.09 6.63
CA PHE A 219 0.47 9.08 6.23
C PHE A 219 0.64 7.79 7.02
N ILE A 220 -0.46 7.10 7.16
CA ILE A 220 -0.55 5.84 7.91
C ILE A 220 -1.18 4.81 6.98
N ILE A 221 -0.62 3.61 6.93
CA ILE A 221 -1.26 2.47 6.28
C ILE A 221 -1.76 1.51 7.35
N VAL A 222 -3.00 1.04 7.18
CA VAL A 222 -3.66 0.14 8.14
C VAL A 222 -4.23 -1.06 7.39
N ALA A 223 -3.78 -2.25 7.77
CA ALA A 223 -4.34 -3.51 7.31
C ALA A 223 -5.46 -3.97 8.25
N GLY A 224 -6.61 -4.35 7.70
CA GLY A 224 -7.72 -4.77 8.53
C GLY A 224 -8.81 -5.51 7.77
N LYS A 225 -9.71 -6.15 8.52
CA LYS A 225 -11.02 -6.58 8.05
C LYS A 225 -12.01 -5.49 8.41
N TRP A 226 -12.41 -4.73 7.40
CA TRP A 226 -13.22 -3.53 7.55
C TRP A 226 -14.70 -3.85 7.52
N GLY A 227 -15.48 -3.12 8.31
CA GLY A 227 -16.92 -3.17 8.38
C GLY A 227 -17.53 -1.82 8.73
N SER A 228 -18.86 -1.70 8.69
CA SER A 228 -19.55 -0.47 9.07
C SER A 228 -19.36 -0.17 10.56
N TYR A 229 -19.21 1.11 10.89
CA TYR A 229 -19.24 1.61 12.27
C TYR A 229 -20.66 2.00 12.73
N GLY A 230 -21.67 1.81 11.87
CA GLY A 230 -23.05 2.18 12.16
C GLY A 230 -23.43 3.61 11.77
N LYS A 231 -22.51 4.36 11.13
CA LYS A 231 -22.73 5.68 10.56
C LYS A 231 -22.33 5.69 9.09
N PHE A 232 -22.97 6.54 8.31
CA PHE A 232 -22.64 6.70 6.89
C PHE A 232 -21.18 7.16 6.73
N ASN A 233 -20.43 6.51 5.84
CA ASN A 233 -19.01 6.73 5.56
C ASN A 233 -18.05 6.51 6.76
N PHE A 234 -18.50 5.84 7.83
CA PHE A 234 -17.64 5.44 8.94
C PHE A 234 -17.41 3.93 8.90
N PHE A 235 -16.16 3.53 8.85
CA PHE A 235 -15.74 2.13 8.80
C PHE A 235 -14.81 1.81 9.94
N GLN A 236 -14.89 0.59 10.43
CA GLN A 236 -14.10 0.13 11.57
C GLN A 236 -13.34 -1.15 11.28
N THR A 237 -12.23 -1.32 12.00
CA THR A 237 -11.50 -2.59 12.09
C THR A 237 -10.93 -2.79 13.48
N ASN A 238 -10.69 -4.04 13.86
CA ASN A 238 -10.02 -4.37 15.11
C ASN A 238 -8.50 -4.41 14.93
N ILE A 239 -7.78 -3.77 15.83
CA ILE A 239 -6.33 -3.78 15.89
C ILE A 239 -5.88 -4.71 17.02
N THR A 240 -5.26 -5.81 16.65
CA THR A 240 -4.81 -6.89 17.55
C THR A 240 -3.29 -7.08 17.52
N SER A 241 -2.60 -6.46 16.55
CA SER A 241 -1.17 -6.62 16.33
C SER A 241 -0.50 -5.34 15.85
N LYS A 242 0.75 -5.12 16.27
CA LYS A 242 1.60 -4.03 15.76
C LYS A 242 1.89 -4.14 14.26
N ARG A 243 1.71 -5.33 13.65
CA ARG A 243 1.94 -5.57 12.22
C ARG A 243 0.88 -4.93 11.31
N GLN A 244 -0.30 -4.57 11.87
CA GLN A 244 -1.42 -4.02 11.12
C GLN A 244 -1.25 -2.55 10.74
N ILE A 245 -0.38 -1.81 11.42
CA ILE A 245 -0.22 -0.37 11.22
C ILE A 245 1.24 -0.04 10.92
N LYS A 246 1.45 0.80 9.90
CA LYS A 246 2.76 1.36 9.58
C LYS A 246 2.62 2.84 9.21
N ILE A 247 3.42 3.67 9.84
CA ILE A 247 3.58 5.07 9.45
C ILE A 247 4.52 5.11 8.24
N ILE A 248 4.12 5.80 7.20
CA ILE A 248 4.90 6.02 5.99
C ILE A 248 5.40 7.46 5.96
N LYS A 249 6.63 7.61 5.47
CA LYS A 249 7.30 8.92 5.43
C LYS A 249 6.78 9.77 4.30
#